data_9883ff08381dc2ac6a480bdbb86019cd
#
_entry.id   9883ff08381dc2ac6a480bdbb86019cd
#
_cell.length_a   1.000
_cell.length_b   1.000
_cell.length_c   1.000
_cell.angle_alpha   90.00
_cell.angle_beta   90.00
_cell.angle_gamma   90.00
#
_symmetry.space_group_name_H-M   'P 1'
#
loop_
_entity.id
_entity.type
_entity.pdbx_description
1 polymer ?
#
loop_
_entity_poly.entity_id
_entity_poly.type
_entity_poly.pdbx_seq_one_letter_code
_entity_poly.pdbx_strand_id
1 'polypeptide(L)'
;MKIILASKSGVRKKILDKYKIDNEVIISNVDEDEIKESLLAEGANPFLISKNLAEIKSNKVSSKNPDRLVLGADSVISLNEELISKPKSREEAFKILKKLNNSKHYLISSVCISKNGSMIWNHTDSSELKMKNLTDKELSFYLDKIETNILLSYGVYQIE
;
A
#
# COMPACT_ATOMS: atom_id res chain seq x y z
N MET A 1 6.73 2.87 25.16
CA MET A 1 7.83 2.84 24.16
C MET A 1 7.28 3.43 22.86
N LYS A 2 7.89 4.48 22.34
CA LYS A 2 7.47 5.17 21.13
C LYS A 2 8.10 4.51 19.89
N ILE A 3 7.26 4.02 18.95
CA ILE A 3 7.73 3.43 17.70
C ILE A 3 7.81 4.47 16.58
N ILE A 4 8.57 4.18 15.52
CA ILE A 4 8.62 4.99 14.31
C ILE A 4 7.72 4.33 13.26
N LEU A 5 6.80 5.10 12.64
CA LEU A 5 6.03 4.68 11.48
C LEU A 5 6.71 5.17 10.20
N ALA A 6 7.29 4.26 9.41
CA ALA A 6 7.97 4.55 8.15
C ALA A 6 6.95 4.66 6.99
N SER A 7 5.97 5.56 7.09
CA SER A 7 4.89 5.67 6.10
C SER A 7 4.36 7.09 5.97
N LYS A 8 4.00 7.50 4.75
CA LYS A 8 3.26 8.75 4.47
C LYS A 8 1.76 8.64 4.77
N SER A 9 1.24 7.43 4.96
CA SER A 9 -0.20 7.17 5.06
C SER A 9 -0.78 7.71 6.37
N GLY A 10 -1.66 8.70 6.26
CA GLY A 10 -2.42 9.22 7.39
C GLY A 10 -3.36 8.18 8.01
N VAL A 11 -3.87 7.24 7.19
CA VAL A 11 -4.73 6.15 7.67
C VAL A 11 -3.96 5.22 8.61
N ARG A 12 -2.73 4.82 8.26
CA ARG A 12 -1.88 3.98 9.12
C ARG A 12 -1.57 4.66 10.44
N LYS A 13 -1.29 5.97 10.41
CA LYS A 13 -1.11 6.75 11.64
C LYS A 13 -2.38 6.74 12.50
N LYS A 14 -3.54 7.01 11.91
CA LYS A 14 -4.83 6.98 12.61
C LYS A 14 -5.11 5.61 13.26
N ILE A 15 -4.71 4.51 12.61
CA ILE A 15 -4.85 3.15 13.18
C ILE A 15 -4.00 3.04 14.45
N LEU A 16 -2.73 3.42 14.41
CA LEU A 16 -1.87 3.38 15.59
C LEU A 16 -2.40 4.26 16.73
N ASP A 17 -2.84 5.46 16.40
CA ASP A 17 -3.41 6.40 17.38
C ASP A 17 -4.70 5.85 18.01
N LYS A 18 -5.58 5.22 17.21
CA LYS A 18 -6.81 4.58 17.69
C LYS A 18 -6.54 3.48 18.72
N TYR A 19 -5.47 2.70 18.50
CA TYR A 19 -5.05 1.66 19.43
C TYR A 19 -4.08 2.16 20.52
N LYS A 20 -3.91 3.48 20.66
CA LYS A 20 -3.06 4.12 21.67
C LYS A 20 -1.60 3.65 21.62
N ILE A 21 -1.12 3.33 20.43
CA ILE A 21 0.29 2.99 20.19
C ILE A 21 1.03 4.31 20.00
N ASP A 22 1.91 4.64 20.96
CA ASP A 22 2.74 5.86 20.88
C ASP A 22 3.68 5.77 19.67
N ASN A 23 3.54 6.73 18.76
CA ASN A 23 4.23 6.68 17.48
C ASN A 23 4.68 8.07 17.00
N GLU A 24 5.67 8.08 16.12
CA GLU A 24 6.05 9.25 15.31
C GLU A 24 6.27 8.82 13.85
N VAL A 25 6.03 9.74 12.92
CA VAL A 25 6.18 9.47 11.49
C VAL A 25 7.55 9.93 11.01
N ILE A 26 8.31 9.01 10.40
CA ILE A 26 9.52 9.31 9.63
C ILE A 26 9.41 8.65 8.28
N ILE A 27 9.30 9.46 7.21
CA ILE A 27 9.06 8.96 5.86
C ILE A 27 10.32 8.29 5.32
N SER A 28 10.16 7.09 4.75
CA SER A 28 11.28 6.29 4.22
C SER A 28 11.92 6.86 2.96
N ASN A 29 11.17 7.64 2.15
CA ASN A 29 11.62 8.18 0.87
C ASN A 29 12.29 7.11 -0.02
N VAL A 30 11.63 5.98 -0.21
CA VAL A 30 12.01 4.94 -1.18
C VAL A 30 11.27 5.21 -2.50
N ASP A 31 11.91 4.89 -3.61
CA ASP A 31 11.26 4.86 -4.92
C ASP A 31 10.48 3.55 -5.04
N GLU A 32 9.17 3.64 -4.73
CA GLU A 32 8.32 2.45 -4.73
C GLU A 32 8.10 1.89 -6.13
N ASP A 33 8.11 2.74 -7.15
CA ASP A 33 7.84 2.31 -8.53
C ASP A 33 9.06 1.57 -9.10
N GLU A 34 10.27 2.08 -8.88
CA GLU A 34 11.52 1.42 -9.26
C GLU A 34 11.63 0.04 -8.59
N ILE A 35 11.33 -0.04 -7.28
CA ILE A 35 11.37 -1.31 -6.54
C ILE A 35 10.34 -2.30 -7.09
N LYS A 36 9.12 -1.86 -7.39
CA LYS A 36 8.08 -2.72 -7.97
C LYS A 36 8.50 -3.26 -9.33
N GLU A 37 9.02 -2.39 -10.20
CA GLU A 37 9.49 -2.78 -11.53
C GLU A 37 10.60 -3.83 -11.44
N SER A 38 11.58 -3.65 -10.55
CA SER A 38 12.65 -4.62 -10.31
C SER A 38 12.10 -5.98 -9.83
N LEU A 39 11.24 -5.94 -8.81
CA LEU A 39 10.64 -7.16 -8.26
C LEU A 39 9.77 -7.90 -9.29
N LEU A 40 9.01 -7.19 -10.10
CA LEU A 40 8.22 -7.78 -11.19
C LEU A 40 9.11 -8.42 -12.25
N ALA A 41 10.23 -7.78 -12.62
CA ALA A 41 11.19 -8.34 -13.56
C ALA A 41 11.83 -9.64 -13.05
N GLU A 42 11.95 -9.80 -11.73
CA GLU A 42 12.40 -11.01 -11.05
C GLU A 42 11.30 -12.07 -10.88
N GLY A 43 10.07 -11.80 -11.34
CA GLY A 43 8.93 -12.71 -11.24
C GLY A 43 8.24 -12.71 -9.88
N ALA A 44 8.43 -11.67 -9.05
CA ALA A 44 7.76 -11.57 -7.76
C ALA A 44 6.24 -11.40 -7.93
N ASN A 45 5.46 -12.15 -7.18
CA ASN A 45 4.02 -12.01 -7.12
C ASN A 45 3.62 -10.83 -6.21
N PRO A 46 2.34 -10.37 -6.25
CA PRO A 46 1.89 -9.23 -5.44
C PRO A 46 2.12 -9.39 -3.93
N PHE A 47 2.08 -10.61 -3.41
CA PHE A 47 2.35 -10.91 -2.00
C PHE A 47 3.80 -10.56 -1.63
N LEU A 48 4.75 -11.03 -2.43
CA LEU A 48 6.17 -10.75 -2.24
C LEU A 48 6.48 -9.26 -2.42
N ILE A 49 5.83 -8.59 -3.39
CA ILE A 49 5.99 -7.15 -3.62
C ILE A 49 5.56 -6.36 -2.39
N SER A 50 4.37 -6.61 -1.84
CA SER A 50 3.89 -5.93 -0.63
C SER A 50 4.83 -6.15 0.55
N LYS A 51 5.28 -7.40 0.77
CA LYS A 51 6.21 -7.74 1.85
C LYS A 51 7.55 -7.02 1.71
N ASN A 52 8.18 -7.09 0.53
CA ASN A 52 9.48 -6.45 0.29
C ASN A 52 9.41 -4.92 0.43
N LEU A 53 8.34 -4.29 -0.06
CA LEU A 53 8.16 -2.83 0.12
C LEU A 53 8.01 -2.45 1.58
N ALA A 54 7.26 -3.21 2.38
CA ALA A 54 7.13 -2.96 3.81
C ALA A 54 8.49 -3.10 4.51
N GLU A 55 9.27 -4.12 4.17
CA GLU A 55 10.60 -4.38 4.71
C GLU A 55 11.61 -3.29 4.33
N ILE A 56 11.72 -2.94 3.06
CA ILE A 56 12.65 -1.91 2.59
C ILE A 56 12.36 -0.56 3.27
N LYS A 57 11.08 -0.19 3.41
CA LYS A 57 10.67 1.04 4.12
C LYS A 57 11.12 1.03 5.58
N SER A 58 10.88 -0.05 6.30
CA SER A 58 11.26 -0.15 7.72
C SER A 58 12.77 -0.24 7.90
N ASN A 59 13.48 -1.03 7.10
CA ASN A 59 14.94 -1.18 7.18
C ASN A 59 15.65 0.15 6.91
N LYS A 60 15.24 0.90 5.87
CA LYS A 60 15.83 2.19 5.49
C LYS A 60 15.71 3.24 6.61
N VAL A 61 14.57 3.30 7.28
CA VAL A 61 14.39 4.23 8.40
C VAL A 61 15.10 3.72 9.65
N SER A 62 15.04 2.43 9.91
CA SER A 62 15.65 1.79 11.08
C SER A 62 17.18 1.91 11.09
N SER A 63 17.84 1.84 9.93
CA SER A 63 19.30 2.01 9.82
C SER A 63 19.78 3.40 10.27
N LYS A 64 18.91 4.42 10.19
CA LYS A 64 19.19 5.79 10.60
C LYS A 64 18.69 6.14 12.01
N ASN A 65 17.99 5.21 12.65
CA ASN A 65 17.42 5.40 13.97
C ASN A 65 17.75 4.19 14.85
N PRO A 66 19.01 4.09 15.31
CA PRO A 66 19.48 2.93 16.08
C PRO A 66 18.64 2.74 17.36
N ASP A 67 18.54 1.49 17.77
CA ASP A 67 17.79 1.04 18.95
C ASP A 67 16.29 1.33 18.99
N ARG A 68 15.73 1.95 17.94
CA ARG A 68 14.31 2.21 17.79
C ARG A 68 13.62 1.09 17.01
N LEU A 69 12.39 0.77 17.40
CA LEU A 69 11.50 -0.06 16.57
C LEU A 69 10.87 0.77 15.47
N VAL A 70 10.98 0.30 14.25
CA VAL A 70 10.42 0.96 13.07
C VAL A 70 9.41 0.05 12.40
N LEU A 71 8.18 0.55 12.25
CA LEU A 71 7.09 -0.12 11.54
C LEU A 71 7.05 0.38 10.10
N GLY A 72 7.30 -0.50 9.15
CA GLY A 72 7.01 -0.33 7.73
C GLY A 72 5.73 -1.04 7.36
N ALA A 73 5.01 -0.52 6.37
CA ALA A 73 3.84 -1.19 5.84
C ALA A 73 3.64 -0.86 4.37
N ASP A 74 3.10 -1.82 3.64
CA ASP A 74 2.67 -1.64 2.25
C ASP A 74 1.36 -2.36 1.99
N SER A 75 0.61 -1.89 0.98
CA SER A 75 -0.63 -2.53 0.54
C SER A 75 -0.70 -2.46 -0.98
N VAL A 76 -1.01 -3.59 -1.59
CA VAL A 76 -1.16 -3.73 -3.05
C VAL A 76 -2.49 -4.38 -3.40
N ILE A 77 -2.98 -4.11 -4.60
CA ILE A 77 -4.16 -4.78 -5.15
C ILE A 77 -3.68 -5.86 -6.11
N SER A 78 -4.25 -7.05 -5.99
CA SER A 78 -4.03 -8.18 -6.90
C SER A 78 -5.33 -8.59 -7.57
N LEU A 79 -5.31 -8.70 -8.88
CA LEU A 79 -6.38 -9.27 -9.70
C LEU A 79 -5.81 -10.38 -10.56
N ASN A 80 -6.31 -11.61 -10.41
CA ASN A 80 -5.81 -12.79 -11.12
C ASN A 80 -4.28 -12.95 -10.99
N GLU A 81 -3.76 -12.77 -9.78
CA GLU A 81 -2.32 -12.81 -9.46
C GLU A 81 -1.46 -11.69 -10.07
N GLU A 82 -2.07 -10.78 -10.84
CA GLU A 82 -1.40 -9.60 -11.36
C GLU A 82 -1.47 -8.42 -10.38
N LEU A 83 -0.37 -7.68 -10.29
CA LEU A 83 -0.32 -6.44 -9.55
C LEU A 83 -1.13 -5.35 -10.26
N ILE A 84 -2.03 -4.72 -9.55
CA ILE A 84 -2.72 -3.51 -10.01
C ILE A 84 -2.01 -2.30 -9.40
N SER A 85 -1.32 -1.56 -10.25
CA SER A 85 -0.60 -0.35 -9.84
C SER A 85 -1.55 0.82 -9.62
N LYS A 86 -1.08 1.84 -8.91
CA LYS A 86 -1.81 3.10 -8.77
C LYS A 86 -1.92 3.80 -10.14
N PRO A 87 -3.03 4.46 -10.43
CA PRO A 87 -3.18 5.17 -11.71
C PRO A 87 -2.25 6.39 -11.76
N LYS A 88 -1.75 6.69 -12.95
CA LYS A 88 -0.99 7.92 -13.24
C LYS A 88 -1.87 9.05 -13.79
N SER A 89 -3.13 8.74 -14.11
CA SER A 89 -4.13 9.69 -14.61
C SER A 89 -5.56 9.23 -14.29
N ARG A 90 -6.54 10.13 -14.44
CA ARG A 90 -7.96 9.78 -14.32
C ARG A 90 -8.41 8.74 -15.35
N GLU A 91 -7.88 8.82 -16.56
CA GLU A 91 -8.18 7.86 -17.63
C GLU A 91 -7.69 6.46 -17.27
N GLU A 92 -6.47 6.37 -16.71
CA GLU A 92 -5.94 5.11 -16.24
C GLU A 92 -6.74 4.57 -15.05
N ALA A 93 -7.16 5.44 -14.14
CA ALA A 93 -8.03 5.07 -13.03
C ALA A 93 -9.37 4.47 -13.51
N PHE A 94 -9.95 5.05 -14.55
CA PHE A 94 -11.17 4.50 -15.16
C PHE A 94 -10.94 3.10 -15.74
N LYS A 95 -9.83 2.90 -16.46
CA LYS A 95 -9.46 1.58 -17.01
C LYS A 95 -9.26 0.55 -15.89
N ILE A 96 -8.60 0.94 -14.79
CA ILE A 96 -8.40 0.08 -13.62
C ILE A 96 -9.75 -0.28 -13.00
N LEU A 97 -10.65 0.68 -12.78
CA LEU A 97 -12.00 0.41 -12.27
C LEU A 97 -12.79 -0.52 -13.17
N LYS A 98 -12.71 -0.35 -14.50
CA LYS A 98 -13.32 -1.28 -15.45
C LYS A 98 -12.74 -2.70 -15.33
N LYS A 99 -11.44 -2.83 -15.14
CA LYS A 99 -10.77 -4.13 -14.94
C LYS A 99 -11.22 -4.81 -13.66
N LEU A 100 -11.46 -4.04 -12.59
CA LEU A 100 -11.94 -4.54 -11.30
C LEU A 100 -13.45 -4.76 -11.26
N ASN A 101 -14.21 -4.13 -12.16
CA ASN A 101 -15.67 -4.15 -12.17
C ASN A 101 -16.22 -5.58 -12.26
N ASN A 102 -17.21 -5.88 -11.40
CA ASN A 102 -17.81 -7.22 -11.27
C ASN A 102 -16.81 -8.37 -10.99
N SER A 103 -15.59 -8.06 -10.57
CA SER A 103 -14.52 -9.03 -10.35
C SER A 103 -14.18 -9.17 -8.87
N LYS A 104 -13.72 -10.37 -8.50
CA LYS A 104 -13.06 -10.60 -7.23
C LYS A 104 -11.60 -10.22 -7.36
N HIS A 105 -11.09 -9.50 -6.37
CA HIS A 105 -9.70 -9.12 -6.28
C HIS A 105 -9.26 -9.11 -4.82
N TYR A 106 -7.96 -8.97 -4.58
CA TYR A 106 -7.39 -9.04 -3.25
C TYR A 106 -6.67 -7.75 -2.90
N LEU A 107 -6.91 -7.26 -1.68
CA LEU A 107 -6.07 -6.27 -1.04
C LEU A 107 -5.07 -7.01 -0.16
N ILE A 108 -3.80 -6.99 -0.54
CA ILE A 108 -2.72 -7.64 0.18
C ILE A 108 -1.98 -6.57 0.97
N SER A 109 -1.91 -6.73 2.28
CA SER A 109 -1.27 -5.78 3.19
C SER A 109 -0.17 -6.45 3.99
N SER A 110 1.01 -5.86 3.97
CA SER A 110 2.17 -6.32 4.71
C SER A 110 2.61 -5.28 5.74
N VAL A 111 2.98 -5.77 6.90
CA VAL A 111 3.64 -4.98 7.95
C VAL A 111 4.97 -5.62 8.30
N CYS A 112 5.93 -4.78 8.63
CA CYS A 112 7.29 -5.20 8.96
C CYS A 112 7.81 -4.37 10.12
N ILE A 113 8.43 -5.00 11.10
CA ILE A 113 9.13 -4.31 12.18
C ILE A 113 10.62 -4.54 12.01
N SER A 114 11.37 -3.45 11.99
CA SER A 114 12.83 -3.47 11.89
C SER A 114 13.50 -2.76 13.06
N LYS A 115 14.69 -3.22 13.40
CA LYS A 115 15.59 -2.59 14.38
C LYS A 115 17.01 -2.62 13.82
N ASN A 116 17.74 -1.52 13.96
CA ASN A 116 19.14 -1.41 13.52
C ASN A 116 19.39 -1.82 12.06
N GLY A 117 18.45 -1.44 11.17
CA GLY A 117 18.53 -1.71 9.74
C GLY A 117 18.10 -3.11 9.30
N SER A 118 17.67 -3.97 10.22
CA SER A 118 17.28 -5.34 9.91
C SER A 118 15.85 -5.64 10.38
N MET A 119 15.11 -6.39 9.56
CA MET A 119 13.79 -6.88 9.90
C MET A 119 13.88 -7.90 11.05
N ILE A 120 13.04 -7.72 12.06
CA ILE A 120 12.91 -8.63 13.21
C ILE A 120 11.56 -9.34 13.25
N TRP A 121 10.56 -8.80 12.55
CA TRP A 121 9.23 -9.40 12.47
C TRP A 121 8.49 -8.89 11.22
N ASN A 122 7.66 -9.75 10.62
CA ASN A 122 6.74 -9.37 9.55
C ASN A 122 5.45 -10.18 9.61
N HIS A 123 4.41 -9.60 9.03
CA HIS A 123 3.14 -10.29 8.79
C HIS A 123 2.52 -9.76 7.49
N THR A 124 1.96 -10.66 6.71
CA THR A 124 1.22 -10.32 5.50
C THR A 124 -0.13 -11.03 5.52
N ASP A 125 -1.17 -10.29 5.22
CA ASP A 125 -2.53 -10.80 5.14
C ASP A 125 -3.22 -10.30 3.88
N SER A 126 -4.28 -10.97 3.45
CA SER A 126 -5.05 -10.60 2.27
C SER A 126 -6.55 -10.62 2.55
N SER A 127 -7.24 -9.61 2.03
CA SER A 127 -8.69 -9.52 2.08
C SER A 127 -9.26 -9.70 0.67
N GLU A 128 -10.19 -10.64 0.51
CA GLU A 128 -10.94 -10.78 -0.74
C GLU A 128 -12.03 -9.70 -0.82
N LEU A 129 -12.09 -9.02 -1.94
CA LEU A 129 -13.06 -7.98 -2.26
C LEU A 129 -13.76 -8.33 -3.56
N LYS A 130 -15.05 -8.10 -3.62
CA LYS A 130 -15.82 -8.20 -4.85
C LYS A 130 -16.43 -6.84 -5.19
N MET A 131 -16.02 -6.29 -6.31
CA MET A 131 -16.61 -5.05 -6.82
C MET A 131 -18.00 -5.33 -7.40
N LYS A 132 -18.96 -4.44 -7.12
CA LYS A 132 -20.28 -4.51 -7.73
C LYS A 132 -20.18 -4.35 -9.25
N ASN A 133 -21.18 -4.85 -9.97
CA ASN A 133 -21.30 -4.60 -11.40
C ASN A 133 -21.88 -3.20 -11.60
N LEU A 134 -21.09 -2.29 -12.10
CA LEU A 134 -21.44 -0.89 -12.35
C LEU A 134 -21.35 -0.58 -13.84
N THR A 135 -22.21 0.32 -14.30
CA THR A 135 -22.15 0.87 -15.65
C THR A 135 -20.99 1.86 -15.79
N ASP A 136 -20.57 2.15 -17.02
CA ASP A 136 -19.52 3.15 -17.29
C ASP A 136 -19.90 4.54 -16.75
N LYS A 137 -21.19 4.89 -16.74
CA LYS A 137 -21.71 6.13 -16.14
C LYS A 137 -21.49 6.17 -14.62
N GLU A 138 -21.78 5.07 -13.95
CA GLU A 138 -21.58 4.97 -12.48
C GLU A 138 -20.11 5.00 -12.11
N LEU A 139 -19.24 4.34 -12.89
CA LEU A 139 -17.79 4.39 -12.70
C LEU A 139 -17.24 5.81 -12.88
N SER A 140 -17.67 6.52 -13.96
CA SER A 140 -17.29 7.91 -14.17
C SER A 140 -17.78 8.81 -13.05
N PHE A 141 -19.03 8.69 -12.65
CA PHE A 141 -19.61 9.48 -11.56
C PHE A 141 -18.90 9.24 -10.22
N TYR A 142 -18.46 8.00 -9.96
CA TYR A 142 -17.65 7.69 -8.80
C TYR A 142 -16.30 8.40 -8.84
N LEU A 143 -15.60 8.34 -9.98
CA LEU A 143 -14.30 9.02 -10.13
C LEU A 143 -14.41 10.53 -10.02
N ASP A 144 -15.49 11.14 -10.52
CA ASP A 144 -15.71 12.59 -10.46
C ASP A 144 -15.82 13.12 -9.02
N LYS A 145 -16.18 12.24 -8.07
CA LYS A 145 -16.26 12.58 -6.65
C LYS A 145 -14.91 12.51 -5.92
N ILE A 146 -13.90 11.89 -6.54
CA ILE A 146 -12.59 11.72 -5.91
C ILE A 146 -11.65 12.81 -6.43
N GLU A 147 -10.98 13.51 -5.51
CA GLU A 147 -9.94 14.46 -5.86
C GLU A 147 -8.76 13.75 -6.54
N THR A 148 -8.17 14.39 -7.55
CA THR A 148 -7.10 13.80 -8.36
C THR A 148 -5.89 13.42 -7.52
N ASN A 149 -5.48 14.26 -6.56
CA ASN A 149 -4.37 13.98 -5.65
C ASN A 149 -4.62 12.72 -4.80
N ILE A 150 -5.85 12.49 -4.37
CA ILE A 150 -6.24 11.28 -3.61
C ILE A 150 -6.15 10.05 -4.51
N LEU A 151 -6.71 10.15 -5.72
CA LEU A 151 -6.71 9.08 -6.70
C LEU A 151 -5.29 8.61 -7.05
N LEU A 152 -4.38 9.55 -7.32
CA LEU A 152 -2.99 9.26 -7.65
C LEU A 152 -2.17 8.76 -6.46
N SER A 153 -2.50 9.21 -5.25
CA SER A 153 -1.75 8.85 -4.04
C SER A 153 -2.17 7.51 -3.43
N TYR A 154 -3.47 7.21 -3.45
CA TYR A 154 -4.03 6.07 -2.73
C TYR A 154 -4.63 4.99 -3.64
N GLY A 155 -4.86 5.30 -4.92
CA GLY A 155 -5.43 4.37 -5.89
C GLY A 155 -6.92 4.61 -6.15
N VAL A 156 -7.52 3.69 -6.91
CA VAL A 156 -8.86 3.88 -7.50
C VAL A 156 -10.02 3.75 -6.51
N TYR A 157 -9.79 3.21 -5.31
CA TYR A 157 -10.78 3.18 -4.25
C TYR A 157 -10.11 3.22 -2.87
N GLN A 158 -10.85 3.64 -1.87
CA GLN A 158 -10.47 3.58 -0.46
C GLN A 158 -11.48 2.72 0.27
N ILE A 159 -10.98 1.87 1.18
CA ILE A 159 -11.80 1.11 2.12
C ILE A 159 -11.64 1.80 3.47
N GLU A 160 -12.71 2.41 3.94
CA GLU A 160 -12.79 3.01 5.27
C GLU A 160 -13.59 2.10 6.21
#